data_5f4a3ca45200deaf5e3fcb9b73aba082
#
_entry.id   5f4a3ca45200deaf5e3fcb9b73aba082
#
_cell.length_a   1.000
_cell.length_b   1.000
_cell.length_c   1.000
_cell.angle_alpha   90.00
_cell.angle_beta   90.00
_cell.angle_gamma   90.00
#
_symmetry.space_group_name_H-M   'P 1'
#
loop_
_entity.id
_entity.type
_entity.pdbx_description
1 polymer ?
#
loop_
_entity_poly.entity_id
_entity_poly.type
_entity_poly.pdbx_seq_one_letter_code
_entity_poly.pdbx_strand_id
1 'polypeptide(L)'
;MKIKRLQPECNLATVRDGRGGIFTFYPEKPVVEFNFQFINKNTIRGNHYHPEFDEYYLFTEGNGVVVTRNDEGKEEFLYVGTGDCLYIPQGVSHVTYAITDIKYVTFLTKKWNDCEKPIVHEDLGMGAAPK
;
A
#
# COMPACT_ATOMS: atom_id res chain seq x y z
N MET A 1 2.50 1.68 -14.54
CA MET A 1 2.92 1.39 -13.14
C MET A 1 2.31 0.07 -12.70
N LYS A 2 3.10 -0.78 -12.06
CA LYS A 2 2.61 -2.08 -11.56
C LYS A 2 1.74 -1.94 -10.32
N ILE A 3 2.04 -0.98 -9.46
CA ILE A 3 1.16 -0.63 -8.35
C ILE A 3 -0.02 0.14 -8.90
N LYS A 4 -1.22 -0.26 -8.53
CA LYS A 4 -2.44 0.35 -9.05
C LYS A 4 -3.26 0.98 -7.94
N ARG A 5 -3.79 2.17 -8.21
CA ARG A 5 -4.80 2.77 -7.35
C ARG A 5 -6.16 2.19 -7.74
N LEU A 6 -6.82 1.55 -6.78
CA LEU A 6 -8.16 1.04 -7.01
C LEU A 6 -9.16 2.19 -6.94
N GLN A 7 -10.13 2.16 -7.85
CA GLN A 7 -11.24 3.12 -7.81
C GLN A 7 -12.38 2.50 -7.01
N PRO A 8 -13.07 3.28 -6.18
CA PRO A 8 -14.26 2.79 -5.51
C PRO A 8 -15.31 2.41 -6.54
N GLU A 9 -15.98 1.29 -6.33
CA GLU A 9 -17.05 0.85 -7.21
C GLU A 9 -18.33 1.62 -6.95
N CYS A 10 -19.10 1.89 -8.00
CA CYS A 10 -20.13 2.91 -7.92
C CYS A 10 -21.52 2.49 -7.46
N ASN A 11 -21.84 1.26 -7.23
CA ASN A 11 -23.20 0.86 -6.88
C ASN A 11 -23.57 1.04 -5.42
N LEU A 12 -22.68 0.62 -4.57
CA LEU A 12 -22.77 0.89 -3.14
C LEU A 12 -21.54 1.65 -2.74
N ALA A 13 -20.85 2.09 -3.72
CA ALA A 13 -19.45 2.30 -3.66
C ALA A 13 -19.08 3.63 -3.07
N THR A 14 -19.84 4.62 -3.33
CA THR A 14 -19.56 5.96 -2.82
C THR A 14 -20.88 6.53 -2.38
N VAL A 15 -21.18 6.35 -1.13
CA VAL A 15 -22.33 6.97 -0.49
C VAL A 15 -21.81 8.17 0.27
N ARG A 16 -22.34 9.37 -0.06
CA ARG A 16 -22.03 10.60 0.67
C ARG A 16 -23.31 11.30 1.02
N ASP A 17 -23.47 11.63 2.28
CA ASP A 17 -24.59 12.40 2.79
C ASP A 17 -24.12 13.24 3.98
N GLY A 18 -25.06 13.87 4.69
CA GLY A 18 -24.71 14.71 5.84
C GLY A 18 -24.08 13.96 7.01
N ARG A 19 -24.05 12.62 6.98
CA ARG A 19 -23.44 11.79 8.02
C ARG A 19 -22.01 11.34 7.66
N GLY A 20 -21.63 11.37 6.38
CA GLY A 20 -20.34 10.90 5.91
C GLY A 20 -20.42 10.19 4.57
N GLY A 21 -19.65 9.11 4.41
CA GLY A 21 -19.64 8.38 3.16
C GLY A 21 -19.10 6.96 3.31
N ILE A 22 -19.27 6.18 2.26
CA ILE A 22 -18.78 4.80 2.16
C ILE A 22 -18.04 4.66 0.85
N PHE A 23 -16.80 4.16 0.92
CA PHE A 23 -16.01 3.81 -0.26
C PHE A 23 -15.82 2.29 -0.27
N THR A 24 -16.30 1.64 -1.31
CA THR A 24 -16.25 0.19 -1.43
C THR A 24 -15.22 -0.22 -2.46
N PHE A 25 -14.35 -1.15 -2.10
CA PHE A 25 -13.32 -1.69 -2.98
C PHE A 25 -13.46 -3.20 -3.07
N TYR A 26 -13.23 -3.75 -4.26
CA TYR A 26 -13.30 -5.17 -4.50
C TYR A 26 -11.91 -5.70 -4.86
N PRO A 27 -11.23 -6.38 -3.94
CA PRO A 27 -9.96 -7.02 -4.28
C PRO A 27 -10.23 -8.20 -5.23
N GLU A 28 -9.40 -8.34 -6.27
CA GLU A 28 -9.57 -9.44 -7.23
C GLU A 28 -9.30 -10.81 -6.61
N LYS A 29 -8.42 -10.84 -5.60
CA LYS A 29 -8.06 -12.07 -4.91
C LYS A 29 -8.56 -12.02 -3.47
N PRO A 30 -8.97 -13.17 -2.91
CA PRO A 30 -9.35 -13.21 -1.51
C PRO A 30 -8.21 -12.75 -0.61
N VAL A 31 -8.55 -12.00 0.42
CA VAL A 31 -7.58 -11.58 1.44
C VAL A 31 -7.81 -12.40 2.71
N VAL A 32 -6.73 -12.79 3.37
CA VAL A 32 -6.77 -13.71 4.51
C VAL A 32 -6.12 -13.13 5.77
N GLU A 33 -5.52 -11.96 5.65
CA GLU A 33 -4.88 -11.28 6.77
C GLU A 33 -4.98 -9.79 6.56
N PHE A 34 -5.18 -9.04 7.63
CA PHE A 34 -5.03 -7.59 7.56
C PHE A 34 -4.23 -7.11 8.77
N ASN A 35 -3.49 -6.02 8.55
CA ASN A 35 -2.66 -5.42 9.58
C ASN A 35 -2.91 -3.93 9.62
N PHE A 36 -3.10 -3.37 10.80
CA PHE A 36 -3.13 -1.94 10.99
C PHE A 36 -1.69 -1.46 11.16
N GLN A 37 -1.30 -0.48 10.36
CA GLN A 37 0.05 0.06 10.36
C GLN A 37 0.03 1.57 10.46
N PHE A 38 1.13 2.13 10.90
CA PHE A 38 1.32 3.57 10.87
C PHE A 38 2.78 3.89 10.57
N ILE A 39 2.99 5.05 9.98
CA ILE A 39 4.32 5.58 9.66
C ILE A 39 4.39 6.99 10.18
N ASN A 40 5.37 7.27 11.02
CA ASN A 40 5.56 8.60 11.57
C ASN A 40 6.06 9.56 10.49
N LYS A 41 5.64 10.81 10.59
CA LYS A 41 6.05 11.87 9.66
C LYS A 41 7.56 11.85 9.41
N ASN A 42 7.95 12.00 8.15
CA ASN A 42 9.33 12.06 7.66
C ASN A 42 10.11 10.76 7.86
N THR A 43 9.43 9.63 8.01
CA THR A 43 10.06 8.32 8.03
C THR A 43 9.54 7.47 6.88
N ILE A 44 10.15 6.33 6.66
CA ILE A 44 9.75 5.42 5.58
C ILE A 44 9.52 4.02 6.12
N ARG A 45 8.66 3.28 5.40
CA ARG A 45 8.52 1.82 5.52
C ARG A 45 8.58 1.22 4.14
N GLY A 46 9.26 0.09 4.02
CA GLY A 46 9.38 -0.60 2.75
C GLY A 46 10.83 -0.83 2.38
N ASN A 47 11.18 -0.54 1.13
CA ASN A 47 12.42 -0.97 0.51
C ASN A 47 12.48 -2.49 0.50
N HIS A 48 11.39 -3.07 0.02
CA HIS A 48 11.23 -4.52 -0.05
C HIS A 48 10.16 -4.90 -1.06
N TYR A 49 10.08 -6.20 -1.33
CA TYR A 49 8.94 -6.79 -2.02
C TYR A 49 8.54 -8.07 -1.29
N HIS A 50 7.35 -8.55 -1.61
CA HIS A 50 6.81 -9.78 -1.05
C HIS A 50 6.71 -10.82 -2.16
N PRO A 51 7.51 -11.89 -2.11
CA PRO A 51 7.54 -12.87 -3.20
C PRO A 51 6.34 -13.82 -3.24
N GLU A 52 5.57 -13.92 -2.14
CA GLU A 52 4.56 -14.96 -2.02
C GLU A 52 3.11 -14.48 -1.91
N PHE A 53 2.87 -13.16 -1.85
CA PHE A 53 1.50 -12.65 -1.78
C PHE A 53 1.35 -11.29 -2.45
N ASP A 54 0.11 -10.96 -2.80
CA ASP A 54 -0.28 -9.63 -3.19
C ASP A 54 -0.75 -8.86 -1.95
N GLU A 55 -0.58 -7.56 -1.98
CA GLU A 55 -0.90 -6.71 -0.85
C GLU A 55 -1.80 -5.56 -1.29
N TYR A 56 -2.79 -5.23 -0.46
CA TYR A 56 -3.62 -4.04 -0.66
C TYR A 56 -3.36 -3.09 0.51
N TYR A 57 -3.24 -1.80 0.19
CA TYR A 57 -3.11 -0.74 1.20
C TYR A 57 -4.37 0.11 1.18
N LEU A 58 -4.98 0.32 2.33
CA LEU A 58 -6.06 1.29 2.49
C LEU A 58 -5.59 2.38 3.45
N PHE A 59 -5.39 3.57 2.93
CA PHE A 59 -4.95 4.71 3.74
C PHE A 59 -6.13 5.33 4.45
N THR A 60 -6.04 5.42 5.77
CA THR A 60 -7.12 5.94 6.61
C THR A 60 -6.84 7.33 7.16
N GLU A 61 -5.56 7.75 7.20
CA GLU A 61 -5.18 9.07 7.69
C GLU A 61 -3.84 9.48 7.10
N GLY A 62 -3.73 10.76 6.77
CA GLY A 62 -2.46 11.37 6.40
C GLY A 62 -2.18 11.35 4.90
N ASN A 63 -0.99 11.85 4.56
CA ASN A 63 -0.51 11.96 3.19
C ASN A 63 0.90 11.40 3.07
N GLY A 64 1.17 10.76 1.95
CA GLY A 64 2.48 10.20 1.68
C GLY A 64 2.73 9.97 0.21
N VAL A 65 3.84 9.33 -0.07
CA VAL A 65 4.18 8.92 -1.44
C VAL A 65 4.69 7.49 -1.41
N VAL A 66 4.15 6.67 -2.31
CA VAL A 66 4.62 5.31 -2.53
C VAL A 66 5.50 5.32 -3.76
N VAL A 67 6.70 4.78 -3.63
CA VAL A 67 7.68 4.73 -4.70
C VAL A 67 7.91 3.30 -5.10
N THR A 68 7.97 3.05 -6.38
CA THR A 68 8.31 1.75 -6.97
C THR A 68 9.27 1.97 -8.12
N ARG A 69 9.77 0.90 -8.70
CA ARG A 69 10.66 0.96 -9.85
C ARG A 69 10.08 0.10 -10.96
N ASN A 70 10.07 0.64 -12.18
CA ASN A 70 9.59 -0.12 -13.33
C ASN A 70 10.66 -1.10 -13.82
N ASP A 71 10.32 -1.89 -14.85
CA ASP A 71 11.23 -2.90 -15.40
C ASP A 71 12.49 -2.30 -16.02
N GLU A 72 12.46 -1.02 -16.36
CA GLU A 72 13.61 -0.28 -16.92
C GLU A 72 14.48 0.32 -15.83
N GLY A 73 14.13 0.10 -14.56
CA GLY A 73 14.86 0.64 -13.43
C GLY A 73 14.52 2.07 -13.08
N LYS A 74 13.50 2.64 -13.72
CA LYS A 74 13.08 4.01 -13.47
C LYS A 74 12.11 4.07 -12.30
N GLU A 75 12.32 5.02 -11.39
CA GLU A 75 11.43 5.22 -10.27
C GLU A 75 10.10 5.81 -10.70
N GLU A 76 9.04 5.32 -10.08
CA GLU A 76 7.68 5.82 -10.27
C GLU A 76 7.09 6.17 -8.92
N PHE A 77 6.32 7.25 -8.88
CA PHE A 77 5.81 7.85 -7.65
C PHE A 77 4.28 7.87 -7.68
N LEU A 78 3.67 7.52 -6.55
CA LEU A 78 2.23 7.56 -6.39
C LEU A 78 1.89 8.26 -5.09
N TYR A 79 1.34 9.47 -5.20
CA TYR A 79 0.92 10.24 -4.03
C TYR A 79 -0.38 9.67 -3.49
N VAL A 80 -0.46 9.52 -2.17
CA VAL A 80 -1.58 8.90 -1.48
C VAL A 80 -2.08 9.75 -0.32
N GLY A 81 -3.36 9.61 -0.05
CA GLY A 81 -4.02 10.27 1.08
C GLY A 81 -5.16 9.41 1.62
N THR A 82 -5.87 9.94 2.59
CA THR A 82 -7.02 9.27 3.21
C THR A 82 -8.03 8.83 2.16
N GLY A 83 -8.43 7.56 2.22
CA GLY A 83 -9.40 6.97 1.30
C GLY A 83 -8.79 6.30 0.08
N ASP A 84 -7.49 6.47 -0.16
CA ASP A 84 -6.83 5.78 -1.28
C ASP A 84 -6.58 4.31 -0.95
N CYS A 85 -6.83 3.47 -1.95
CA CYS A 85 -6.57 2.04 -1.86
C CYS A 85 -5.63 1.64 -2.99
N LEU A 86 -4.52 0.98 -2.64
CA LEU A 86 -3.54 0.53 -3.61
C LEU A 86 -3.51 -0.99 -3.70
N TYR A 87 -3.25 -1.49 -4.89
CA TYR A 87 -2.91 -2.88 -5.13
C TYR A 87 -1.43 -2.98 -5.46
N ILE A 88 -0.70 -3.76 -4.67
CA ILE A 88 0.73 -4.02 -4.86
C ILE A 88 0.91 -5.50 -5.18
N PRO A 89 1.23 -5.83 -6.45
CA PRO A 89 1.43 -7.22 -6.83
C PRO A 89 2.63 -7.85 -6.13
N GLN A 90 2.59 -9.17 -5.95
CA GLN A 90 3.76 -9.87 -5.44
C GLN A 90 4.98 -9.61 -6.33
N GLY A 91 6.15 -9.52 -5.71
CA GLY A 91 7.40 -9.29 -6.43
C GLY A 91 7.69 -7.83 -6.78
N VAL A 92 6.77 -6.92 -6.52
CA VAL A 92 6.95 -5.51 -6.84
C VAL A 92 7.52 -4.76 -5.65
N SER A 93 8.75 -4.28 -5.80
CA SER A 93 9.42 -3.51 -4.75
C SER A 93 8.75 -2.16 -4.53
N HIS A 94 8.64 -1.77 -3.28
CA HIS A 94 7.98 -0.53 -2.92
C HIS A 94 8.53 0.04 -1.61
N VAL A 95 8.36 1.34 -1.46
CA VAL A 95 8.65 2.06 -0.23
C VAL A 95 7.64 3.19 -0.08
N THR A 96 7.20 3.44 1.14
CA THR A 96 6.27 4.52 1.45
C THR A 96 6.96 5.55 2.34
N TYR A 97 6.93 6.80 1.88
CA TYR A 97 7.42 7.94 2.66
C TYR A 97 6.22 8.70 3.25
N ALA A 98 6.27 8.97 4.53
CA ALA A 98 5.20 9.71 5.22
C ALA A 98 5.48 11.22 5.18
N ILE A 99 4.70 11.94 4.40
CA ILE A 99 4.75 13.42 4.37
C ILE A 99 4.17 13.96 5.68
N THR A 100 3.09 13.36 6.14
CA THR A 100 2.52 13.56 7.48
C THR A 100 2.52 12.22 8.20
N ASP A 101 2.09 12.16 9.44
CA ASP A 101 1.81 10.87 10.06
C ASP A 101 0.76 10.15 9.21
N ILE A 102 0.99 8.87 8.95
CA ILE A 102 0.10 8.03 8.13
C ILE A 102 -0.42 6.88 8.97
N LYS A 103 -1.71 6.58 8.78
CA LYS A 103 -2.31 5.34 9.26
C LYS A 103 -2.93 4.62 8.08
N TYR A 104 -2.75 3.31 8.03
CA TYR A 104 -3.27 2.51 6.93
C TYR A 104 -3.46 1.07 7.36
N VAL A 105 -4.31 0.37 6.61
CA VAL A 105 -4.54 -1.07 6.80
C VAL A 105 -3.98 -1.77 5.57
N THR A 106 -3.25 -2.85 5.78
CA THR A 106 -2.77 -3.70 4.69
C THR A 106 -3.53 -5.02 4.72
N PHE A 107 -3.84 -5.53 3.53
CA PHE A 107 -4.54 -6.80 3.35
C PHE A 107 -3.67 -7.71 2.52
N LEU A 108 -3.48 -8.94 2.97
CA LEU A 108 -2.59 -9.92 2.35
C LEU A 108 -3.40 -11.09 1.79
N THR A 109 -2.98 -11.57 0.62
CA THR A 109 -3.63 -12.72 -0.04
C THR A 109 -3.11 -14.06 0.45
N LYS A 110 -2.05 -14.06 1.25
CA LYS A 110 -1.51 -15.23 1.94
C LYS A 110 -1.04 -14.79 3.31
N LYS A 111 -1.25 -15.60 4.33
CA LYS A 111 -0.81 -15.25 5.69
C LYS A 111 0.70 -15.15 5.74
N TRP A 112 1.20 -14.12 6.40
CA TRP A 112 2.63 -13.91 6.59
C TRP A 112 3.30 -15.16 7.16
N ASN A 113 2.70 -15.75 8.18
CA ASN A 113 3.26 -16.92 8.86
C ASN A 113 3.20 -18.21 8.03
N ASP A 114 2.45 -18.22 6.93
CA ASP A 114 2.40 -19.35 6.01
C ASP A 114 3.43 -19.24 4.88
N CYS A 115 4.16 -18.13 4.82
CA CYS A 115 5.19 -17.91 3.80
C CYS A 115 6.51 -18.50 4.25
N GLU A 116 7.24 -19.13 3.32
CA GLU A 116 8.62 -19.50 3.54
C GLU A 116 9.51 -18.28 3.54
N LYS A 117 9.24 -17.34 2.62
CA LYS A 117 9.99 -16.10 2.45
C LYS A 117 9.03 -14.94 2.30
N PRO A 118 8.54 -14.38 3.42
CA PRO A 118 7.51 -13.35 3.33
C PRO A 118 8.02 -12.00 2.83
N ILE A 119 9.32 -11.75 2.88
CA ILE A 119 9.88 -10.44 2.54
C ILE A 119 11.29 -10.59 1.99
N VAL A 120 11.61 -9.75 1.00
CA VAL A 120 12.97 -9.59 0.45
C VAL A 120 13.29 -8.11 0.43
N HIS A 121 14.41 -7.74 1.02
CA HIS A 121 14.83 -6.35 1.05
C HIS A 121 15.42 -5.92 -0.30
N GLU A 122 15.01 -4.75 -0.77
CA GLU A 122 15.53 -4.14 -1.99
C GLU A 122 15.46 -2.63 -1.84
N ASP A 123 16.63 -2.00 -1.72
CA ASP A 123 16.71 -0.55 -1.53
C ASP A 123 16.33 0.17 -2.82
N LEU A 124 15.31 1.01 -2.77
CA LEU A 124 14.86 1.83 -3.89
C LEU A 124 15.50 3.22 -3.90
N GLY A 125 16.48 3.47 -3.03
CA GLY A 125 17.21 4.73 -3.05
C GLY A 125 16.52 5.90 -2.37
N MET A 126 15.45 5.65 -1.64
CA MET A 126 14.75 6.70 -0.87
C MET A 126 15.50 7.07 0.41
N GLY A 127 16.82 7.15 0.31
CA GLY A 127 17.64 7.42 1.47
C GLY A 127 17.65 6.28 2.47
N ALA A 128 18.51 6.38 3.46
CA ALA A 128 18.52 5.41 4.54
C ALA A 128 17.22 5.55 5.31
N ALA A 129 16.51 4.46 5.47
CA ALA A 129 15.38 4.46 6.38
C ALA A 129 15.90 4.85 7.76
N PRO A 130 15.23 5.75 8.47
CA PRO A 130 15.53 5.99 9.86
C PRO A 130 15.48 4.67 10.60
N LYS A 131 16.50 4.40 11.31
CA LYS A 131 16.59 3.14 12.05
C LYS A 131 15.77 3.21 13.30
#